data_126aab25e95a1b7548a55f7a1a66dad2
#
_entry.id   126aab25e95a1b7548a55f7a1a66dad2
#
_cell.length_a   1.000
_cell.length_b   1.000
_cell.length_c   1.000
_cell.angle_alpha   90.00
_cell.angle_beta   90.00
_cell.angle_gamma   90.00
#
_symmetry.space_group_name_H-M   'P 1'
#
loop_
_entity.id
_entity.type
_entity.pdbx_description
1 polymer ?
#
loop_
_entity_poly.entity_id
_entity_poly.type
_entity_poly.pdbx_seq_one_letter_code
_entity_poly.pdbx_strand_id
1 'polypeptide(L)'
;MKKCLVLIALAAVSACQMVHRVSDTAAELFGDAVVARVGEHRLMRSELAAYIPAGVSSEDSLALAQSYIKSWAEELIFLDMAEKHLSAEEKDVTKDLEDYRRTLLKYRYEERYINDRLDTLISDEAVRNYYREHMDKFLVDRPLLKVRYMVIPADSRSLKTIKELMSSDDAMDAIAADSLAFTAALRYVDSSDAWMDAILLARDLGTDEVSMMSAMRNRTIEFKGDDGLLRVAYVVDMVQKGSPAPLDYCEERIKDILLSARKHELVGGLERDLLNDALAKGKFVIY
;
A
#
# COMPACT_ATOMS: atom_id res chain seq x y z
N MET A 1 -4.94 -15.09 54.21
CA MET A 1 -4.93 -15.71 52.85
C MET A 1 -4.66 -14.73 51.70
N LYS A 2 -5.12 -13.46 51.75
CA LYS A 2 -4.87 -12.49 50.66
C LYS A 2 -3.39 -12.03 50.47
N LYS A 3 -2.56 -12.04 51.52
CA LYS A 3 -1.14 -11.63 51.47
C LYS A 3 -0.22 -12.72 50.87
N CYS A 4 -0.55 -13.99 50.93
CA CYS A 4 0.23 -15.06 50.28
C CYS A 4 0.01 -15.13 48.76
N LEU A 5 -1.16 -14.77 48.24
CA LEU A 5 -1.46 -14.75 46.80
C LEU A 5 -0.69 -13.65 46.07
N VAL A 6 -0.47 -12.49 46.68
CA VAL A 6 0.30 -11.39 46.09
C VAL A 6 1.79 -11.73 46.00
N LEU A 7 2.34 -12.45 46.96
CA LEU A 7 3.74 -12.89 46.94
C LEU A 7 4.03 -13.96 45.86
N ILE A 8 3.06 -14.84 45.58
CA ILE A 8 3.19 -15.85 44.51
C ILE A 8 3.11 -15.19 43.12
N ALA A 9 2.28 -14.16 42.93
CA ALA A 9 2.18 -13.43 41.67
C ALA A 9 3.45 -12.63 41.38
N LEU A 10 4.10 -12.01 42.37
CA LEU A 10 5.39 -11.33 42.21
C LEU A 10 6.53 -12.30 41.89
N ALA A 11 6.53 -13.50 42.46
CA ALA A 11 7.53 -14.52 42.17
C ALA A 11 7.43 -15.07 40.72
N ALA A 12 6.23 -15.17 40.17
CA ALA A 12 6.02 -15.63 38.79
C ALA A 12 6.52 -14.62 37.73
N VAL A 13 6.37 -13.32 37.95
CA VAL A 13 6.87 -12.28 37.06
C VAL A 13 8.42 -12.22 37.07
N SER A 14 9.01 -12.40 38.26
CA SER A 14 10.48 -12.45 38.40
C SER A 14 11.10 -13.70 37.73
N ALA A 15 10.41 -14.83 37.76
CA ALA A 15 10.85 -16.07 37.13
C ALA A 15 10.87 -15.96 35.59
N CYS A 16 9.89 -15.31 34.96
CA CYS A 16 9.89 -15.08 33.50
C CYS A 16 11.00 -14.14 33.05
N GLN A 17 11.32 -13.10 33.81
CA GLN A 17 12.45 -12.21 33.49
C GLN A 17 13.80 -12.89 33.73
N MET A 18 13.89 -13.80 34.68
CA MET A 18 15.12 -14.56 34.94
C MET A 18 15.38 -15.62 33.86
N VAL A 19 14.36 -16.27 33.33
CA VAL A 19 14.47 -17.23 32.23
C VAL A 19 14.93 -16.51 30.95
N HIS A 20 14.45 -15.31 30.64
CA HIS A 20 14.90 -14.53 29.48
C HIS A 20 16.38 -14.10 29.64
N ARG A 21 16.80 -13.64 30.84
CA ARG A 21 18.19 -13.27 31.10
C ARG A 21 19.15 -14.46 31.11
N VAL A 22 18.66 -15.65 31.51
CA VAL A 22 19.49 -16.88 31.49
C VAL A 22 19.68 -17.38 30.05
N SER A 23 18.69 -17.21 29.16
CA SER A 23 18.85 -17.53 27.74
C SER A 23 19.84 -16.61 27.05
N ASP A 24 19.82 -15.30 27.33
CA ASP A 24 20.75 -14.32 26.76
C ASP A 24 22.18 -14.52 27.28
N THR A 25 22.36 -14.78 28.57
CA THR A 25 23.69 -15.07 29.17
C THR A 25 24.24 -16.45 28.78
N ALA A 26 23.39 -17.44 28.50
CA ALA A 26 23.85 -18.73 27.98
C ALA A 26 24.30 -18.61 26.52
N ALA A 27 23.64 -17.79 25.70
CA ALA A 27 24.08 -17.49 24.33
C ALA A 27 25.44 -16.75 24.29
N GLU A 28 25.68 -15.84 25.24
CA GLU A 28 26.97 -15.16 25.39
C GLU A 28 28.09 -16.08 25.89
N LEU A 29 27.79 -17.08 26.72
CA LEU A 29 28.76 -18.01 27.30
C LEU A 29 29.12 -19.21 26.40
N PHE A 30 28.18 -19.65 25.53
CA PHE A 30 28.36 -20.84 24.69
C PHE A 30 28.54 -20.52 23.20
N GLY A 31 28.57 -19.23 22.82
CA GLY A 31 28.63 -18.79 21.43
C GLY A 31 27.31 -19.03 20.70
N ASP A 32 27.20 -18.41 19.55
CA ASP A 32 26.02 -18.56 18.68
C ASP A 32 25.99 -19.97 18.08
N ALA A 33 24.86 -20.66 18.15
CA ALA A 33 24.75 -22.04 17.71
C ALA A 33 24.62 -22.13 16.18
N VAL A 34 25.38 -23.03 15.55
CA VAL A 34 25.24 -23.37 14.13
C VAL A 34 23.94 -24.13 13.92
N VAL A 35 23.07 -23.63 13.05
CA VAL A 35 21.76 -24.23 12.70
C VAL A 35 21.79 -24.97 11.35
N ALA A 36 22.71 -24.59 10.44
CA ALA A 36 22.93 -25.27 9.18
C ALA A 36 24.38 -25.08 8.70
N ARG A 37 24.86 -25.97 7.79
CA ARG A 37 26.17 -25.88 7.18
C ARG A 37 26.16 -26.34 5.74
N VAL A 38 26.84 -25.59 4.88
CA VAL A 38 27.14 -25.98 3.49
C VAL A 38 28.66 -25.77 3.26
N GLY A 39 29.39 -26.81 3.04
CA GLY A 39 30.86 -26.74 2.97
C GLY A 39 31.46 -26.11 4.22
N GLU A 40 32.19 -25.02 4.03
CA GLU A 40 32.81 -24.24 5.14
C GLU A 40 31.87 -23.15 5.68
N HIS A 41 30.76 -22.84 4.98
CA HIS A 41 29.80 -21.83 5.39
C HIS A 41 28.87 -22.37 6.48
N ARG A 42 28.66 -21.56 7.51
CA ARG A 42 27.84 -21.90 8.68
C ARG A 42 26.76 -20.85 8.84
N LEU A 43 25.52 -21.28 8.97
CA LEU A 43 24.42 -20.42 9.34
C LEU A 43 24.25 -20.44 10.85
N MET A 44 24.32 -19.27 11.45
CA MET A 44 24.19 -19.14 12.90
C MET A 44 22.75 -18.92 13.30
N ARG A 45 22.39 -19.28 14.55
CA ARG A 45 21.03 -19.10 15.09
C ARG A 45 20.63 -17.63 15.11
N SER A 46 21.53 -16.72 15.42
CA SER A 46 21.28 -15.27 15.43
C SER A 46 20.89 -14.76 14.05
N GLU A 47 21.57 -15.22 13.00
CA GLU A 47 21.25 -14.85 11.61
C GLU A 47 19.86 -15.34 11.20
N LEU A 48 19.54 -16.61 11.53
CA LEU A 48 18.21 -17.17 11.29
C LEU A 48 17.13 -16.43 12.08
N ALA A 49 17.39 -16.10 13.35
CA ALA A 49 16.45 -15.38 14.21
C ALA A 49 16.17 -13.95 13.70
N ALA A 50 17.15 -13.27 13.11
CA ALA A 50 16.97 -11.95 12.52
C ALA A 50 16.04 -11.94 11.29
N TYR A 51 15.91 -13.08 10.62
CA TYR A 51 15.02 -13.22 9.47
C TYR A 51 13.55 -13.48 9.88
N ILE A 52 13.32 -14.05 11.06
CA ILE A 52 11.96 -14.42 11.50
C ILE A 52 11.31 -13.21 12.17
N PRO A 53 10.15 -12.71 11.65
CA PRO A 53 9.46 -11.58 12.25
C PRO A 53 8.99 -11.88 13.68
N ALA A 54 9.02 -10.87 14.56
CA ALA A 54 8.46 -11.00 15.88
C ALA A 54 6.91 -11.15 15.83
N GLY A 55 6.36 -11.99 16.72
CA GLY A 55 4.92 -12.14 16.87
C GLY A 55 4.25 -13.18 15.97
N VAL A 56 5.00 -13.91 15.15
CA VAL A 56 4.46 -15.05 14.39
C VAL A 56 4.22 -16.27 15.30
N SER A 57 3.29 -17.15 14.90
CA SER A 57 3.05 -18.40 15.63
C SER A 57 4.29 -19.29 15.64
N SER A 58 4.37 -20.24 16.60
CA SER A 58 5.49 -21.20 16.64
C SER A 58 5.54 -22.11 15.40
N GLU A 59 4.41 -22.43 14.80
CA GLU A 59 4.31 -23.23 13.59
C GLU A 59 4.80 -22.44 12.37
N ASP A 60 4.36 -21.19 12.20
CA ASP A 60 4.81 -20.31 11.12
C ASP A 60 6.30 -19.98 11.25
N SER A 61 6.78 -19.75 12.50
CA SER A 61 8.20 -19.54 12.79
C SER A 61 9.06 -20.70 12.33
N LEU A 62 8.62 -21.93 12.60
CA LEU A 62 9.31 -23.15 12.17
C LEU A 62 9.32 -23.28 10.64
N ALA A 63 8.18 -23.03 9.99
CA ALA A 63 8.06 -23.08 8.52
C ALA A 63 8.97 -22.03 7.85
N LEU A 64 8.98 -20.79 8.37
CA LEU A 64 9.87 -19.73 7.89
C LEU A 64 11.35 -20.09 8.08
N ALA A 65 11.71 -20.64 9.23
CA ALA A 65 13.08 -21.09 9.53
C ALA A 65 13.52 -22.18 8.53
N GLN A 66 12.70 -23.19 8.28
CA GLN A 66 13.00 -24.25 7.33
C GLN A 66 13.14 -23.72 5.90
N SER A 67 12.26 -22.82 5.48
CA SER A 67 12.29 -22.19 4.18
C SER A 67 13.57 -21.36 3.99
N TYR A 68 13.93 -20.56 5.00
CA TYR A 68 15.16 -19.76 4.97
C TYR A 68 16.40 -20.63 4.90
N ILE A 69 16.52 -21.66 5.76
CA ILE A 69 17.67 -22.60 5.75
C ILE A 69 17.82 -23.26 4.39
N LYS A 70 16.70 -23.66 3.78
CA LYS A 70 16.70 -24.30 2.46
C LYS A 70 17.20 -23.32 1.39
N SER A 71 16.65 -22.11 1.32
CA SER A 71 17.08 -21.10 0.34
C SER A 71 18.54 -20.70 0.52
N TRP A 72 18.98 -20.52 1.77
CA TRP A 72 20.37 -20.24 2.10
C TRP A 72 21.32 -21.36 1.62
N ALA A 73 20.94 -22.62 1.84
CA ALA A 73 21.72 -23.74 1.40
C ALA A 73 21.75 -23.88 -0.13
N GLU A 74 20.62 -23.69 -0.79
CA GLU A 74 20.52 -23.71 -2.25
C GLU A 74 21.41 -22.65 -2.89
N GLU A 75 21.39 -21.41 -2.39
CA GLU A 75 22.22 -20.31 -2.87
C GLU A 75 23.71 -20.65 -2.80
N LEU A 76 24.18 -21.18 -1.67
CA LEU A 76 25.59 -21.55 -1.50
C LEU A 76 26.01 -22.75 -2.36
N ILE A 77 25.12 -23.73 -2.53
CA ILE A 77 25.38 -24.87 -3.41
C ILE A 77 25.49 -24.41 -4.87
N PHE A 78 24.60 -23.52 -5.32
CA PHE A 78 24.67 -22.94 -6.66
C PHE A 78 25.94 -22.11 -6.85
N LEU A 79 26.32 -21.31 -5.85
CA LEU A 79 27.57 -20.54 -5.89
C LEU A 79 28.80 -21.45 -6.00
N ASP A 80 28.88 -22.52 -5.21
CA ASP A 80 29.96 -23.51 -5.27
C ASP A 80 30.03 -24.19 -6.65
N MET A 81 28.87 -24.50 -7.24
CA MET A 81 28.81 -25.06 -8.58
C MET A 81 29.23 -24.04 -9.65
N ALA A 82 28.82 -22.77 -9.51
CA ALA A 82 29.26 -21.71 -10.40
C ALA A 82 30.78 -21.51 -10.32
N GLU A 83 31.34 -21.48 -9.10
CA GLU A 83 32.80 -21.37 -8.87
C GLU A 83 33.60 -22.54 -9.48
N LYS A 84 33.02 -23.73 -9.56
CA LYS A 84 33.68 -24.90 -10.14
C LYS A 84 33.59 -24.98 -11.65
N HIS A 85 32.46 -24.49 -12.23
CA HIS A 85 32.17 -24.74 -13.63
C HIS A 85 32.33 -23.53 -14.55
N LEU A 86 32.28 -22.31 -14.02
CA LEU A 86 32.53 -21.12 -14.81
C LEU A 86 34.04 -20.89 -15.04
N SER A 87 34.36 -20.39 -16.22
CA SER A 87 35.72 -19.96 -16.58
C SER A 87 36.14 -18.72 -15.78
N ALA A 88 37.43 -18.37 -15.79
CA ALA A 88 37.90 -17.16 -15.13
C ALA A 88 37.26 -15.87 -15.73
N GLU A 89 37.02 -15.85 -17.04
CA GLU A 89 36.39 -14.74 -17.72
C GLU A 89 34.90 -14.58 -17.32
N GLU A 90 34.15 -15.69 -17.20
CA GLU A 90 32.75 -15.69 -16.76
C GLU A 90 32.60 -15.32 -15.29
N LYS A 91 33.62 -15.54 -14.46
CA LYS A 91 33.66 -15.12 -13.04
C LYS A 91 34.06 -13.67 -12.84
N ASP A 92 34.70 -13.04 -13.85
CA ASP A 92 35.12 -11.65 -13.71
C ASP A 92 33.93 -10.71 -13.86
N VAL A 93 33.29 -10.46 -12.76
CA VAL A 93 32.18 -9.50 -12.59
C VAL A 93 32.65 -8.12 -12.14
N THR A 94 33.96 -7.84 -12.19
CA THR A 94 34.55 -6.58 -11.70
C THR A 94 33.91 -5.36 -12.37
N LYS A 95 33.73 -5.41 -13.69
CA LYS A 95 33.10 -4.34 -14.44
C LYS A 95 31.63 -4.14 -14.03
N ASP A 96 30.89 -5.22 -13.88
CA ASP A 96 29.46 -5.17 -13.50
C ASP A 96 29.27 -4.59 -12.11
N LEU A 97 30.13 -4.97 -11.17
CA LEU A 97 30.14 -4.41 -9.82
C LEU A 97 30.51 -2.92 -9.80
N GLU A 98 31.49 -2.49 -10.61
CA GLU A 98 31.85 -1.08 -10.75
C GLU A 98 30.73 -0.26 -11.40
N ASP A 99 30.06 -0.77 -12.41
CA ASP A 99 28.92 -0.12 -13.07
C ASP A 99 27.73 -0.03 -12.12
N TYR A 100 27.44 -1.10 -11.37
CA TYR A 100 26.41 -1.09 -10.33
C TYR A 100 26.72 -0.09 -9.22
N ARG A 101 27.95 -0.06 -8.72
CA ARG A 101 28.41 0.90 -7.72
C ARG A 101 28.22 2.34 -8.18
N ARG A 102 28.62 2.66 -9.43
CA ARG A 102 28.44 4.01 -10.02
C ARG A 102 26.97 4.38 -10.09
N THR A 103 26.13 3.49 -10.57
CA THR A 103 24.67 3.70 -10.66
C THR A 103 24.07 3.96 -9.30
N LEU A 104 24.42 3.14 -8.31
CA LEU A 104 23.93 3.28 -6.94
C LEU A 104 24.38 4.58 -6.27
N LEU A 105 25.62 5.01 -6.49
CA LEU A 105 26.13 6.26 -5.94
C LEU A 105 25.46 7.48 -6.60
N LYS A 106 25.24 7.44 -7.94
CA LYS A 106 24.48 8.46 -8.65
C LYS A 106 23.08 8.57 -8.06
N TYR A 107 22.36 7.45 -7.99
CA TYR A 107 20.99 7.40 -7.45
C TYR A 107 20.91 7.97 -6.02
N ARG A 108 21.79 7.54 -5.12
CA ARG A 108 21.79 8.04 -3.74
C ARG A 108 22.09 9.54 -3.64
N TYR A 109 22.94 10.05 -4.52
CA TYR A 109 23.21 11.48 -4.55
C TYR A 109 22.04 12.29 -5.07
N GLU A 110 21.36 11.82 -6.12
CA GLU A 110 20.13 12.40 -6.65
C GLU A 110 19.02 12.38 -5.61
N GLU A 111 18.80 11.25 -4.94
CA GLU A 111 17.81 11.10 -3.88
C GLU A 111 18.06 12.10 -2.73
N ARG A 112 19.30 12.20 -2.27
CA ARG A 112 19.69 13.18 -1.25
C ARG A 112 19.43 14.61 -1.72
N TYR A 113 19.84 14.92 -2.96
CA TYR A 113 19.65 16.26 -3.53
C TYR A 113 18.18 16.63 -3.64
N ILE A 114 17.32 15.68 -4.04
CA ILE A 114 15.87 15.84 -4.07
C ILE A 114 15.34 16.09 -2.67
N ASN A 115 15.67 15.24 -1.71
CA ASN A 115 15.17 15.34 -0.34
C ASN A 115 15.55 16.67 0.33
N ASP A 116 16.74 17.21 0.03
CA ASP A 116 17.24 18.46 0.59
C ASP A 116 16.60 19.71 -0.05
N ARG A 117 16.05 19.63 -1.29
CA ARG A 117 15.66 20.81 -2.08
C ARG A 117 14.26 20.79 -2.66
N LEU A 118 13.61 19.62 -2.71
CA LEU A 118 12.29 19.53 -3.31
C LEU A 118 11.24 20.22 -2.43
N ASP A 119 10.60 21.26 -2.99
CA ASP A 119 9.37 21.80 -2.44
C ASP A 119 8.21 20.85 -2.76
N THR A 120 7.68 20.20 -1.73
CA THR A 120 6.57 19.25 -1.83
C THR A 120 5.20 19.93 -1.77
N LEU A 121 5.13 21.23 -1.49
CA LEU A 121 3.87 21.96 -1.38
C LEU A 121 3.33 22.28 -2.77
N ILE A 122 2.23 21.67 -3.14
CA ILE A 122 1.49 21.97 -4.37
C ILE A 122 0.28 22.82 -3.98
N SER A 123 0.16 24.03 -4.54
CA SER A 123 -0.97 24.90 -4.26
C SER A 123 -2.22 24.45 -5.04
N ASP A 124 -3.39 24.71 -4.47
CA ASP A 124 -4.68 24.45 -5.16
C ASP A 124 -4.79 25.22 -6.47
N GLU A 125 -4.14 26.38 -6.58
CA GLU A 125 -4.10 27.14 -7.83
C GLU A 125 -3.32 26.39 -8.91
N ALA A 126 -2.16 25.80 -8.58
CA ALA A 126 -1.38 25.01 -9.50
C ALA A 126 -2.16 23.77 -9.97
N VAL A 127 -2.90 23.12 -9.06
CA VAL A 127 -3.78 21.97 -9.38
C VAL A 127 -4.87 22.41 -10.36
N ARG A 128 -5.58 23.50 -10.07
CA ARG A 128 -6.65 24.01 -10.93
C ARG A 128 -6.14 24.44 -12.31
N ASN A 129 -4.96 25.06 -12.37
CA ASN A 129 -4.36 25.48 -13.64
C ASN A 129 -3.98 24.28 -14.47
N TYR A 130 -3.29 23.31 -13.89
CA TYR A 130 -2.90 22.08 -14.57
C TYR A 130 -4.10 21.30 -15.10
N TYR A 131 -5.16 21.17 -14.29
CA TYR A 131 -6.40 20.52 -14.70
C TYR A 131 -7.03 21.20 -15.90
N ARG A 132 -7.17 22.55 -15.89
CA ARG A 132 -7.76 23.31 -17.03
C ARG A 132 -6.98 23.13 -18.32
N GLU A 133 -5.66 23.11 -18.23
CA GLU A 133 -4.79 22.99 -19.41
C GLU A 133 -4.75 21.57 -19.99
N HIS A 134 -5.14 20.58 -19.20
CA HIS A 134 -5.00 19.17 -19.54
C HIS A 134 -6.27 18.34 -19.32
N MET A 135 -7.45 18.96 -19.38
CA MET A 135 -8.74 18.27 -19.14
C MET A 135 -8.93 17.04 -20.06
N ASP A 136 -8.39 17.08 -21.26
CA ASP A 136 -8.38 15.99 -22.23
C ASP A 136 -7.61 14.74 -21.76
N LYS A 137 -6.71 14.88 -20.79
CA LYS A 137 -5.95 13.78 -20.21
C LYS A 137 -6.64 13.13 -18.99
N PHE A 138 -7.72 13.73 -18.52
CA PHE A 138 -8.49 13.29 -17.37
C PHE A 138 -9.89 12.81 -17.74
N LEU A 139 -10.02 12.17 -18.89
CA LEU A 139 -11.30 11.57 -19.28
C LEU A 139 -11.55 10.30 -18.47
N VAL A 140 -12.78 10.13 -17.98
CA VAL A 140 -13.18 8.92 -17.27
C VAL A 140 -13.36 7.76 -18.25
N ASP A 141 -12.75 6.63 -17.95
CA ASP A 141 -12.88 5.40 -18.74
C ASP A 141 -14.10 4.58 -18.32
N ARG A 142 -14.67 4.85 -17.16
CA ARG A 142 -15.87 4.25 -16.59
C ARG A 142 -16.68 5.31 -15.85
N PRO A 143 -17.99 5.17 -15.76
CA PRO A 143 -18.80 6.12 -15.01
C PRO A 143 -18.37 6.25 -13.55
N LEU A 144 -18.27 7.48 -13.08
CA LEU A 144 -18.05 7.81 -11.67
C LEU A 144 -19.38 8.25 -11.06
N LEU A 145 -19.58 7.85 -9.81
CA LEU A 145 -20.81 8.08 -9.08
C LEU A 145 -20.53 8.67 -7.71
N LYS A 146 -21.37 9.60 -7.30
CA LYS A 146 -21.58 9.94 -5.89
C LYS A 146 -22.89 9.28 -5.46
N VAL A 147 -22.84 8.42 -4.44
CA VAL A 147 -23.98 7.54 -4.11
C VAL A 147 -24.18 7.39 -2.61
N ARG A 148 -25.43 7.14 -2.23
CA ARG A 148 -25.79 6.53 -0.96
C ARG A 148 -26.35 5.14 -1.26
N TYR A 149 -25.87 4.11 -0.58
CA TYR A 149 -26.37 2.76 -0.83
C TYR A 149 -26.52 1.93 0.45
N MET A 150 -27.44 0.95 0.39
CA MET A 150 -27.74 0.06 1.51
C MET A 150 -27.99 -1.37 1.05
N VAL A 151 -27.77 -2.29 1.97
CA VAL A 151 -28.21 -3.70 1.90
C VAL A 151 -29.14 -3.93 3.08
N ILE A 152 -30.40 -4.26 2.82
CA ILE A 152 -31.46 -4.33 3.83
C ILE A 152 -32.37 -5.53 3.56
N PRO A 153 -32.95 -6.19 4.60
CA PRO A 153 -34.00 -7.18 4.40
C PRO A 153 -35.18 -6.58 3.61
N ALA A 154 -35.64 -7.29 2.57
CA ALA A 154 -36.70 -6.81 1.68
C ALA A 154 -38.03 -6.57 2.40
N ASP A 155 -38.28 -7.20 3.54
CA ASP A 155 -39.44 -7.07 4.39
C ASP A 155 -39.25 -6.06 5.55
N SER A 156 -38.13 -5.34 5.58
CA SER A 156 -37.85 -4.36 6.64
C SER A 156 -38.91 -3.25 6.64
N ARG A 157 -39.49 -2.98 7.81
CA ARG A 157 -40.48 -1.92 8.03
C ARG A 157 -39.92 -0.52 7.77
N SER A 158 -38.62 -0.36 7.94
CA SER A 158 -37.92 0.93 7.73
C SER A 158 -37.50 1.18 6.29
N LEU A 159 -37.60 0.17 5.40
CA LEU A 159 -37.15 0.25 4.02
C LEU A 159 -37.62 1.50 3.29
N LYS A 160 -38.93 1.76 3.34
CA LYS A 160 -39.55 2.90 2.64
C LYS A 160 -39.01 4.23 3.16
N THR A 161 -38.99 4.39 4.48
CA THR A 161 -38.52 5.62 5.14
C THR A 161 -37.05 5.88 4.84
N ILE A 162 -36.19 4.84 4.91
CA ILE A 162 -34.74 5.01 4.62
C ILE A 162 -34.58 5.39 3.14
N LYS A 163 -35.31 4.80 2.21
CA LYS A 163 -35.26 5.16 0.78
C LYS A 163 -35.65 6.62 0.55
N GLU A 164 -36.67 7.12 1.20
CA GLU A 164 -37.10 8.51 1.12
C GLU A 164 -36.02 9.45 1.66
N LEU A 165 -35.48 9.16 2.84
CA LEU A 165 -34.42 9.97 3.46
C LEU A 165 -33.09 9.96 2.67
N MET A 166 -32.66 8.79 2.18
CA MET A 166 -31.41 8.71 1.42
C MET A 166 -31.49 9.37 0.04
N SER A 167 -32.70 9.61 -0.46
CA SER A 167 -32.94 10.32 -1.73
C SER A 167 -33.13 11.84 -1.56
N SER A 168 -33.09 12.34 -0.34
CA SER A 168 -33.18 13.77 -0.03
C SER A 168 -31.85 14.47 -0.22
N ASP A 169 -31.91 15.74 -0.64
CA ASP A 169 -30.72 16.62 -0.70
C ASP A 169 -30.47 17.36 0.63
N ASP A 170 -31.31 17.14 1.66
CA ASP A 170 -31.15 17.72 2.98
C ASP A 170 -30.13 16.90 3.79
N ALA A 171 -29.12 17.58 4.37
CA ALA A 171 -28.11 16.96 5.18
C ALA A 171 -28.67 16.31 6.46
N MET A 172 -29.76 16.84 7.03
CA MET A 172 -30.41 16.25 8.20
C MET A 172 -31.11 14.93 7.86
N ASP A 173 -31.68 14.83 6.67
CA ASP A 173 -32.29 13.61 6.17
C ASP A 173 -31.23 12.52 5.92
N ALA A 174 -30.03 12.91 5.42
CA ALA A 174 -28.90 11.99 5.26
C ALA A 174 -28.45 11.41 6.62
N ILE A 175 -28.34 12.25 7.64
CA ILE A 175 -28.03 11.82 9.03
C ILE A 175 -29.14 10.90 9.59
N ALA A 176 -30.39 11.25 9.34
CA ALA A 176 -31.53 10.43 9.76
C ALA A 176 -31.56 9.08 9.04
N ALA A 177 -31.22 9.05 7.74
CA ALA A 177 -31.09 7.81 6.98
C ALA A 177 -30.02 6.88 7.57
N ASP A 178 -28.82 7.41 7.86
CA ASP A 178 -27.73 6.66 8.49
C ASP A 178 -28.14 6.10 9.85
N SER A 179 -28.70 6.94 10.71
CA SER A 179 -29.17 6.53 12.05
C SER A 179 -30.22 5.43 12.00
N LEU A 180 -31.19 5.53 11.08
CA LEU A 180 -32.25 4.53 10.94
C LEU A 180 -31.70 3.25 10.27
N ALA A 181 -30.82 3.37 9.31
CA ALA A 181 -30.18 2.25 8.62
C ALA A 181 -29.27 1.45 9.55
N PHE A 182 -28.60 2.08 10.53
CA PHE A 182 -27.76 1.43 11.51
C PHE A 182 -28.46 0.27 12.24
N THR A 183 -29.76 0.40 12.48
CA THR A 183 -30.55 -0.64 13.18
C THR A 183 -31.32 -1.56 12.24
N ALA A 184 -31.58 -1.12 11.00
CA ALA A 184 -32.50 -1.80 10.09
C ALA A 184 -31.81 -2.45 8.88
N ALA A 185 -30.63 -1.98 8.50
CA ALA A 185 -29.86 -2.49 7.36
C ALA A 185 -28.66 -3.31 7.80
N LEU A 186 -28.21 -4.24 6.96
CA LEU A 186 -26.96 -4.95 7.16
C LEU A 186 -25.76 -4.06 6.84
N ARG A 187 -25.94 -3.14 5.88
CA ARG A 187 -24.93 -2.17 5.47
C ARG A 187 -25.62 -0.90 4.98
N TYR A 188 -25.09 0.24 5.37
CA TYR A 188 -25.40 1.54 4.81
C TYR A 188 -24.11 2.31 4.58
N VAL A 189 -23.99 2.97 3.45
CA VAL A 189 -22.83 3.79 3.11
C VAL A 189 -23.31 5.07 2.45
N ASP A 190 -22.87 6.20 2.98
CA ASP A 190 -23.00 7.50 2.33
C ASP A 190 -21.63 7.87 1.71
N SER A 191 -21.59 7.90 0.38
CA SER A 191 -20.47 8.37 -0.43
C SER A 191 -20.93 9.52 -1.33
N SER A 192 -21.79 10.39 -0.81
CA SER A 192 -22.31 11.56 -1.52
C SER A 192 -21.27 12.67 -1.69
N ASP A 193 -20.20 12.63 -0.91
CA ASP A 193 -19.06 13.57 -0.96
C ASP A 193 -17.85 13.03 -1.75
N ALA A 194 -17.82 11.73 -2.06
CA ALA A 194 -16.70 11.07 -2.72
C ALA A 194 -17.11 10.35 -4.01
N TRP A 195 -16.29 10.46 -5.04
CA TRP A 195 -16.48 9.75 -6.29
C TRP A 195 -16.04 8.30 -6.18
N MET A 196 -16.86 7.38 -6.66
CA MET A 196 -16.52 5.97 -6.78
C MET A 196 -16.78 5.43 -8.19
N ASP A 197 -16.02 4.45 -8.61
CA ASP A 197 -16.22 3.74 -9.88
C ASP A 197 -17.51 2.90 -9.81
N ALA A 198 -18.32 2.95 -10.87
CA ALA A 198 -19.56 2.18 -10.98
C ALA A 198 -19.36 0.67 -10.81
N ILE A 199 -18.18 0.13 -11.18
CA ILE A 199 -17.85 -1.29 -10.97
C ILE A 199 -17.65 -1.61 -9.48
N LEU A 200 -17.07 -0.70 -8.71
CA LEU A 200 -16.96 -0.88 -7.26
C LEU A 200 -18.34 -0.94 -6.62
N LEU A 201 -19.25 -0.05 -7.03
CA LEU A 201 -20.63 -0.10 -6.58
C LEU A 201 -21.34 -1.40 -7.01
N ALA A 202 -21.15 -1.85 -8.26
CA ALA A 202 -21.71 -3.12 -8.74
C ALA A 202 -21.27 -4.30 -7.86
N ARG A 203 -19.98 -4.38 -7.53
CA ARG A 203 -19.44 -5.41 -6.64
C ARG A 203 -20.04 -5.33 -5.23
N ASP A 204 -20.17 -4.13 -4.69
CA ASP A 204 -20.74 -3.90 -3.35
C ASP A 204 -22.24 -4.22 -3.29
N LEU A 205 -22.95 -4.04 -4.39
CA LEU A 205 -24.34 -4.42 -4.54
C LEU A 205 -24.54 -5.89 -4.99
N GLY A 206 -23.42 -6.63 -5.22
CA GLY A 206 -23.48 -8.03 -5.64
C GLY A 206 -24.10 -8.24 -7.01
N THR A 207 -23.89 -7.31 -7.94
CA THR A 207 -24.40 -7.37 -9.33
C THR A 207 -23.26 -7.32 -10.34
N ASP A 208 -23.53 -7.68 -11.57
CA ASP A 208 -22.59 -7.57 -12.68
C ASP A 208 -22.58 -6.16 -13.31
N GLU A 209 -21.49 -5.88 -14.05
CA GLU A 209 -21.29 -4.57 -14.68
C GLU A 209 -22.41 -4.21 -15.68
N VAL A 210 -22.90 -5.19 -16.45
CA VAL A 210 -23.94 -4.95 -17.48
C VAL A 210 -25.25 -4.56 -16.83
N SER A 211 -25.65 -5.29 -15.79
CA SER A 211 -26.85 -5.01 -15.00
C SER A 211 -26.76 -3.65 -14.32
N MET A 212 -25.58 -3.33 -13.76
CA MET A 212 -25.32 -2.04 -13.15
C MET A 212 -25.44 -0.89 -14.16
N MET A 213 -24.77 -1.00 -15.31
CA MET A 213 -24.82 0.02 -16.37
C MET A 213 -26.25 0.24 -16.91
N SER A 214 -27.06 -0.81 -16.99
CA SER A 214 -28.46 -0.70 -17.36
C SER A 214 -29.29 0.03 -16.29
N ALA A 215 -29.06 -0.28 -15.02
CA ALA A 215 -29.77 0.28 -13.88
C ALA A 215 -29.44 1.75 -13.62
N MET A 216 -28.23 2.20 -13.96
CA MET A 216 -27.77 3.59 -13.80
C MET A 216 -28.51 4.63 -14.64
N ARG A 217 -29.44 4.22 -15.53
CA ARG A 217 -30.36 5.14 -16.19
C ARG A 217 -31.35 5.79 -15.22
N ASN A 218 -31.53 5.20 -14.05
CA ASN A 218 -32.38 5.68 -12.98
C ASN A 218 -31.52 6.22 -11.83
N ARG A 219 -32.00 7.25 -11.14
CA ARG A 219 -31.36 7.75 -9.92
C ARG A 219 -31.42 6.75 -8.75
N THR A 220 -32.48 5.95 -8.68
CA THR A 220 -32.58 4.87 -7.70
C THR A 220 -32.34 3.54 -8.38
N ILE A 221 -31.39 2.79 -7.91
CA ILE A 221 -30.97 1.48 -8.40
C ILE A 221 -31.36 0.44 -7.36
N GLU A 222 -32.04 -0.62 -7.78
CA GLU A 222 -32.51 -1.66 -6.89
C GLU A 222 -32.18 -3.05 -7.46
N PHE A 223 -31.55 -3.90 -6.65
CA PHE A 223 -31.35 -5.30 -6.95
C PHE A 223 -31.89 -6.17 -5.82
N LYS A 224 -32.77 -7.08 -6.15
CA LYS A 224 -33.28 -8.06 -5.20
C LYS A 224 -32.47 -9.34 -5.31
N GLY A 225 -31.82 -9.74 -4.22
CA GLY A 225 -31.09 -10.99 -4.14
C GLY A 225 -32.00 -12.18 -3.82
N ASP A 226 -31.52 -13.39 -4.15
CA ASP A 226 -32.16 -14.65 -3.76
C ASP A 226 -32.02 -14.94 -2.24
N ASP A 227 -31.17 -14.16 -1.56
CA ASP A 227 -30.92 -14.17 -0.12
C ASP A 227 -31.99 -13.43 0.70
N GLY A 228 -33.05 -12.92 0.06
CA GLY A 228 -34.10 -12.14 0.69
C GLY A 228 -33.71 -10.69 0.99
N LEU A 229 -32.50 -10.26 0.56
CA LEU A 229 -32.01 -8.90 0.74
C LEU A 229 -32.35 -8.04 -0.48
N LEU A 230 -32.64 -6.78 -0.20
CA LEU A 230 -32.75 -5.71 -1.19
C LEU A 230 -31.50 -4.84 -1.10
N ARG A 231 -30.88 -4.62 -2.24
CA ARG A 231 -29.74 -3.74 -2.41
C ARG A 231 -30.21 -2.51 -3.14
N VAL A 232 -30.08 -1.35 -2.49
CA VAL A 232 -30.59 -0.07 -3.01
C VAL A 232 -29.46 0.93 -3.05
N ALA A 233 -29.30 1.61 -4.17
CA ALA A 233 -28.42 2.77 -4.27
C ALA A 233 -29.19 3.97 -4.82
N TYR A 234 -28.93 5.14 -4.27
CA TYR A 234 -29.37 6.42 -4.78
C TYR A 234 -28.19 7.20 -5.35
N VAL A 235 -28.25 7.53 -6.63
CA VAL A 235 -27.21 8.27 -7.34
C VAL A 235 -27.43 9.76 -7.11
N VAL A 236 -26.56 10.36 -6.32
CA VAL A 236 -26.54 11.80 -6.02
C VAL A 236 -26.02 12.57 -7.24
N ASP A 237 -24.88 12.12 -7.77
CA ASP A 237 -24.24 12.72 -8.95
C ASP A 237 -23.55 11.65 -9.78
N MET A 238 -23.35 11.92 -11.07
CA MET A 238 -22.76 10.98 -12.02
C MET A 238 -21.97 11.68 -13.11
N VAL A 239 -20.77 11.16 -13.38
CA VAL A 239 -19.96 11.51 -14.56
C VAL A 239 -19.90 10.32 -15.50
N GLN A 240 -20.31 10.55 -16.75
CA GLN A 240 -20.34 9.48 -17.75
C GLN A 240 -18.94 9.21 -18.32
N LYS A 241 -18.75 7.97 -18.79
CA LYS A 241 -17.57 7.57 -19.54
C LYS A 241 -17.30 8.53 -20.71
N GLY A 242 -16.03 8.94 -20.86
CA GLY A 242 -15.58 9.86 -21.92
C GLY A 242 -15.73 11.33 -21.56
N SER A 243 -16.36 11.67 -20.45
CA SER A 243 -16.42 13.04 -19.93
C SER A 243 -15.15 13.35 -19.10
N PRO A 244 -14.78 14.64 -18.94
CA PRO A 244 -13.72 15.01 -18.00
C PRO A 244 -14.08 14.58 -16.57
N ALA A 245 -13.16 13.93 -15.90
CA ALA A 245 -13.30 13.57 -14.50
C ALA A 245 -13.34 14.83 -13.63
N PRO A 246 -14.12 14.89 -12.58
CA PRO A 246 -14.17 16.05 -11.69
C PRO A 246 -12.82 16.38 -11.08
N LEU A 247 -12.57 17.66 -10.82
CA LEU A 247 -11.27 18.09 -10.27
C LEU A 247 -10.96 17.42 -8.94
N ASP A 248 -11.93 17.32 -8.04
CA ASP A 248 -11.81 16.67 -6.74
C ASP A 248 -11.43 15.18 -6.85
N TYR A 249 -11.89 14.50 -7.89
CA TYR A 249 -11.47 13.14 -8.20
C TYR A 249 -10.01 13.05 -8.70
N CYS A 250 -9.55 14.07 -9.43
CA CYS A 250 -8.22 14.09 -10.06
C CYS A 250 -7.15 14.76 -9.19
N GLU A 251 -7.52 15.43 -8.11
CA GLU A 251 -6.65 16.33 -7.36
C GLU A 251 -5.35 15.67 -6.91
N GLU A 252 -5.43 14.52 -6.24
CA GLU A 252 -4.24 13.82 -5.76
C GLU A 252 -3.34 13.35 -6.92
N ARG A 253 -3.93 12.86 -8.00
CA ARG A 253 -3.19 12.48 -9.19
C ARG A 253 -2.47 13.66 -9.83
N ILE A 254 -3.12 14.84 -9.85
CA ILE A 254 -2.51 16.06 -10.38
C ILE A 254 -1.36 16.51 -9.49
N LYS A 255 -1.52 16.46 -8.17
CA LYS A 255 -0.44 16.75 -7.21
C LYS A 255 0.78 15.85 -7.45
N ASP A 256 0.56 14.55 -7.64
CA ASP A 256 1.63 13.59 -7.94
C ASP A 256 2.34 13.91 -9.27
N ILE A 257 1.60 14.28 -10.31
CA ILE A 257 2.16 14.67 -11.60
C ILE A 257 3.03 15.94 -11.46
N LEU A 258 2.51 16.97 -10.78
CA LEU A 258 3.23 18.22 -10.56
C LEU A 258 4.48 18.00 -9.70
N LEU A 259 4.39 17.19 -8.67
CA LEU A 259 5.53 16.83 -7.84
C LEU A 259 6.59 16.04 -8.62
N SER A 260 6.16 15.12 -9.47
CA SER A 260 7.05 14.36 -10.36
C SER A 260 7.74 15.26 -11.37
N ALA A 261 7.03 16.23 -11.95
CA ALA A 261 7.59 17.21 -12.85
C ALA A 261 8.67 18.08 -12.15
N ARG A 262 8.40 18.55 -10.92
CA ARG A 262 9.40 19.30 -10.13
C ARG A 262 10.64 18.47 -9.84
N LYS A 263 10.48 17.17 -9.52
CA LYS A 263 11.61 16.26 -9.31
C LYS A 263 12.48 16.16 -10.56
N HIS A 264 11.86 15.95 -11.72
CA HIS A 264 12.58 15.85 -12.98
C HIS A 264 13.32 17.14 -13.34
N GLU A 265 12.68 18.29 -13.13
CA GLU A 265 13.30 19.60 -13.37
C GLU A 265 14.50 19.82 -12.42
N LEU A 266 14.36 19.47 -11.14
CA LEU A 266 15.40 19.59 -10.14
C LEU A 266 16.62 18.72 -10.50
N VAL A 267 16.41 17.47 -10.88
CA VAL A 267 17.49 16.54 -11.27
C VAL A 267 18.13 17.00 -12.58
N GLY A 268 17.35 17.37 -13.59
CA GLY A 268 17.86 17.90 -14.84
C GLY A 268 18.63 19.21 -14.68
N GLY A 269 18.25 20.05 -13.72
CA GLY A 269 19.00 21.23 -13.29
C GLY A 269 20.37 20.84 -12.72
N LEU A 270 20.37 19.93 -11.76
CA LEU A 270 21.59 19.40 -11.15
C LEU A 270 22.58 18.84 -12.20
N GLU A 271 22.09 18.01 -13.12
CA GLU A 271 22.94 17.41 -14.15
C GLU A 271 23.59 18.48 -15.06
N ARG A 272 22.80 19.49 -15.46
CA ARG A 272 23.33 20.63 -16.27
C ARG A 272 24.38 21.42 -15.48
N ASP A 273 24.13 21.72 -14.22
CA ASP A 273 25.04 22.51 -13.38
C ASP A 273 26.35 21.77 -13.12
N LEU A 274 26.28 20.46 -12.84
CA LEU A 274 27.47 19.62 -12.67
C LEU A 274 28.30 19.54 -13.96
N LEU A 275 27.65 19.41 -15.10
CA LEU A 275 28.33 19.36 -16.40
C LEU A 275 29.01 20.70 -16.71
N ASN A 276 28.31 21.82 -16.53
CA ASN A 276 28.85 23.17 -16.75
C ASN A 276 30.03 23.47 -15.81
N ASP A 277 29.93 23.08 -14.54
CA ASP A 277 31.03 23.24 -13.58
C ASP A 277 32.26 22.40 -13.99
N ALA A 278 32.04 21.17 -14.47
CA ALA A 278 33.12 20.30 -14.94
C ALA A 278 33.81 20.87 -16.20
N LEU A 279 33.04 21.46 -17.13
CA LEU A 279 33.56 22.15 -18.31
C LEU A 279 34.38 23.39 -17.89
N ALA A 280 33.84 24.24 -17.04
CA ALA A 280 34.49 25.46 -16.57
C ALA A 280 35.83 25.18 -15.84
N LYS A 281 35.88 24.05 -15.11
CA LYS A 281 37.08 23.62 -14.36
C LYS A 281 38.06 22.77 -15.19
N GLY A 282 37.78 22.55 -16.48
CA GLY A 282 38.62 21.70 -17.34
C GLY A 282 38.65 20.23 -16.95
N LYS A 283 37.69 19.77 -16.16
CA LYS A 283 37.55 18.35 -15.79
C LYS A 283 36.86 17.51 -16.86
N PHE A 284 36.13 18.18 -17.76
CA PHE A 284 35.51 17.56 -18.92
C PHE A 284 36.08 18.23 -20.19
N VAL A 285 36.70 17.45 -21.03
CA VAL A 285 37.31 17.90 -22.31
C VAL A 285 36.90 16.93 -23.42
N ILE A 286 36.45 17.47 -24.53
CA ILE A 286 36.18 16.70 -25.75
C ILE A 286 37.37 16.91 -26.67
N TYR A 287 37.99 15.81 -27.16
CA TYR A 287 39.13 15.81 -28.05
C TYR A 287 38.68 15.61 -29.50
#